data_cd58475a52e8a448bd17381f810ac6ea
#
_entry.id   cd58475a52e8a448bd17381f810ac6ea
#
_cell.length_a   1.000
_cell.length_b   1.000
_cell.length_c   1.000
_cell.angle_alpha   90.00
_cell.angle_beta   90.00
_cell.angle_gamma   90.00
#
_symmetry.space_group_name_H-M   'P 1'
#
loop_
_entity.id
_entity.type
_entity.pdbx_description
1 polymer ?
#
loop_
_entity_poly.entity_id
_entity_poly.type
_entity_poly.pdbx_seq_one_letter_code
_entity_poly.pdbx_strand_id
1 'polypeptide(L)'
;MGAIPTPWSLVATPVTLERLVEAVRVECPDLGLGTRLGLIEGFEKWIAVGDSWVARFPKSKEAAAAMARERELLSRLAGRTTAAIPRPLHVGRQVAFDICTKVPGTSLWDEGREPWRMWPATWQARCAEEFGAFVAELQAALTIKVARALGCGPPAFPYPPSELGSRLSGRLADAESERFLARTIAEYEVQSVAPDELALLHNDLIPHNCLADPHTGALTGIVDFGDACIGDRNRDFQYVEGLFEPQLLEAAIRRYETITRRSLSRGRIALYHAVAMLSHVAFAFEDPVARQLEMKLGWIRLLASDPNRRDTTPHHGT
;
A
#
# COMPACT_ATOMS: atom_id res chain seq x y z
N MET A 1 -27.17 17.98 -15.18
CA MET A 1 -26.69 16.59 -15.15
C MET A 1 -27.12 16.00 -13.82
N GLY A 2 -28.03 15.01 -13.83
CA GLY A 2 -28.44 14.30 -12.61
C GLY A 2 -27.25 13.57 -11.98
N ALA A 3 -27.20 13.53 -10.64
CA ALA A 3 -26.16 12.77 -9.95
C ALA A 3 -26.27 11.28 -10.33
N ILE A 4 -25.16 10.65 -10.70
CA ILE A 4 -25.09 9.21 -10.96
C ILE A 4 -25.44 8.48 -9.65
N PRO A 5 -26.42 7.55 -9.65
CA PRO A 5 -26.73 6.78 -8.44
C PRO A 5 -25.50 6.02 -7.96
N THR A 6 -25.29 6.04 -6.66
CA THR A 6 -24.17 5.33 -6.04
C THR A 6 -24.66 4.04 -5.40
N PRO A 7 -23.83 2.97 -5.27
CA PRO A 7 -24.26 1.75 -4.61
C PRO A 7 -24.85 1.99 -3.22
N TRP A 8 -24.37 3.01 -2.50
CA TRP A 8 -24.91 3.41 -1.19
C TRP A 8 -26.22 4.20 -1.28
N SER A 9 -26.61 4.78 -2.41
CA SER A 9 -27.94 5.35 -2.60
C SER A 9 -29.00 4.26 -2.83
N LEU A 10 -28.59 3.01 -3.02
CA LEU A 10 -29.42 1.82 -3.12
C LEU A 10 -29.63 1.10 -1.78
N VAL A 11 -29.30 1.72 -0.65
CA VAL A 11 -29.14 1.17 0.71
C VAL A 11 -30.41 0.64 1.38
N ALA A 12 -31.47 0.40 0.67
CA ALA A 12 -32.57 -0.42 1.23
C ALA A 12 -32.37 -1.93 1.06
N THR A 13 -31.28 -2.38 0.40
CA THR A 13 -31.06 -3.80 0.08
C THR A 13 -29.58 -4.16 0.20
N PRO A 14 -29.22 -5.32 0.78
CA PRO A 14 -27.83 -5.77 0.87
C PRO A 14 -27.15 -5.74 -0.51
N VAL A 15 -25.89 -5.29 -0.51
CA VAL A 15 -25.04 -5.38 -1.71
C VAL A 15 -24.64 -6.83 -1.89
N THR A 16 -25.00 -7.42 -3.02
CA THR A 16 -24.64 -8.81 -3.38
C THR A 16 -23.78 -8.81 -4.64
N LEU A 17 -23.01 -9.87 -4.83
CA LEU A 17 -22.20 -10.05 -6.03
C LEU A 17 -23.06 -9.97 -7.29
N GLU A 18 -24.23 -10.59 -7.28
CA GLU A 18 -25.13 -10.62 -8.44
C GLU A 18 -25.55 -9.21 -8.88
N ARG A 19 -25.84 -8.32 -7.92
CA ARG A 19 -26.24 -6.93 -8.21
C ARG A 19 -25.08 -6.13 -8.79
N LEU A 20 -23.86 -6.31 -8.25
CA LEU A 20 -22.66 -5.63 -8.74
C LEU A 20 -22.31 -6.14 -10.15
N VAL A 21 -22.38 -7.46 -10.37
CA VAL A 21 -22.14 -8.08 -11.68
C VAL A 21 -23.19 -7.65 -12.70
N GLU A 22 -24.46 -7.51 -12.30
CA GLU A 22 -25.50 -7.03 -13.19
C GLU A 22 -25.25 -5.58 -13.64
N ALA A 23 -24.80 -4.71 -12.75
CA ALA A 23 -24.41 -3.34 -13.14
C ALA A 23 -23.26 -3.34 -14.18
N VAL A 24 -22.27 -4.23 -14.02
CA VAL A 24 -21.20 -4.41 -15.01
C VAL A 24 -21.76 -4.93 -16.34
N ARG A 25 -22.65 -5.93 -16.30
CA ARG A 25 -23.24 -6.53 -17.50
C ARG A 25 -24.05 -5.53 -18.31
N VAL A 26 -24.84 -4.71 -17.64
CA VAL A 26 -25.67 -3.68 -18.29
C VAL A 26 -24.83 -2.62 -18.99
N GLU A 27 -23.75 -2.16 -18.37
CA GLU A 27 -22.93 -1.08 -18.92
C GLU A 27 -21.79 -1.57 -19.83
N CYS A 28 -21.37 -2.83 -19.68
CA CYS A 28 -20.25 -3.43 -20.41
C CYS A 28 -20.63 -4.83 -20.94
N PRO A 29 -21.64 -4.94 -21.84
CA PRO A 29 -22.14 -6.22 -22.33
C PRO A 29 -21.07 -7.05 -23.05
N ASP A 30 -20.10 -6.38 -23.67
CA ASP A 30 -18.99 -7.03 -24.39
C ASP A 30 -17.86 -7.50 -23.47
N LEU A 31 -17.91 -7.13 -22.18
CA LEU A 31 -16.96 -7.59 -21.20
C LEU A 31 -17.32 -9.02 -20.82
N GLY A 32 -16.56 -9.98 -21.28
CA GLY A 32 -16.75 -11.38 -20.88
C GLY A 32 -16.72 -11.50 -19.36
N LEU A 33 -17.83 -11.91 -18.74
CA LEU A 33 -17.91 -12.03 -17.28
C LEU A 33 -17.01 -13.14 -16.75
N GLY A 34 -16.57 -14.05 -17.63
CA GLY A 34 -15.76 -15.19 -17.24
C GLY A 34 -16.57 -16.28 -16.52
N THR A 35 -15.89 -17.34 -16.14
CA THR A 35 -16.50 -18.49 -15.43
C THR A 35 -16.33 -18.41 -13.92
N ARG A 36 -15.40 -17.56 -13.44
CA ARG A 36 -15.09 -17.39 -12.03
C ARG A 36 -15.27 -15.94 -11.63
N LEU A 37 -16.33 -15.69 -10.88
CA LEU A 37 -16.61 -14.40 -10.28
C LEU A 37 -16.33 -14.48 -8.78
N GLY A 38 -15.52 -13.58 -8.28
CA GLY A 38 -15.26 -13.41 -6.85
C GLY A 38 -15.78 -12.08 -6.35
N LEU A 39 -16.21 -12.04 -5.10
CA LEU A 39 -16.50 -10.80 -4.37
C LEU A 39 -15.52 -10.66 -3.23
N ILE A 40 -14.88 -9.51 -3.18
CA ILE A 40 -14.02 -9.11 -2.05
C ILE A 40 -14.66 -7.87 -1.43
N GLU A 41 -14.88 -7.90 -0.14
CA GLU A 41 -15.29 -6.73 0.62
C GLU A 41 -14.05 -6.05 1.19
N GLY A 42 -13.61 -4.98 0.53
CA GLY A 42 -12.57 -4.10 1.05
C GLY A 42 -13.15 -3.07 2.02
N PHE A 43 -12.28 -2.31 2.66
CA PHE A 43 -12.66 -1.27 3.62
C PHE A 43 -13.52 -0.18 2.96
N GLU A 44 -13.08 0.36 1.84
CA GLU A 44 -13.75 1.46 1.13
C GLU A 44 -14.55 1.04 -0.10
N LYS A 45 -14.35 -0.18 -0.58
CA LYS A 45 -14.87 -0.64 -1.89
C LYS A 45 -15.38 -2.08 -1.78
N TRP A 46 -16.45 -2.40 -2.53
CA TRP A 46 -16.71 -3.77 -2.95
C TRP A 46 -15.99 -4.02 -4.27
N ILE A 47 -15.42 -5.19 -4.42
CA ILE A 47 -14.59 -5.57 -5.56
C ILE A 47 -15.14 -6.84 -6.17
N ALA A 48 -15.62 -6.76 -7.41
CA ALA A 48 -15.98 -7.94 -8.19
C ALA A 48 -14.80 -8.31 -9.10
N VAL A 49 -14.34 -9.54 -9.01
CA VAL A 49 -13.17 -10.04 -9.75
C VAL A 49 -13.61 -11.02 -10.80
N GLY A 50 -13.36 -10.69 -12.07
CA GLY A 50 -13.54 -11.58 -13.22
C GLY A 50 -12.24 -12.28 -13.63
N ASP A 51 -12.24 -12.93 -14.80
CA ASP A 51 -11.06 -13.64 -15.30
C ASP A 51 -9.93 -12.67 -15.70
N SER A 52 -10.27 -11.56 -16.39
CA SER A 52 -9.30 -10.58 -16.91
C SER A 52 -9.54 -9.14 -16.45
N TRP A 53 -10.52 -8.91 -15.59
CA TRP A 53 -10.93 -7.60 -15.14
C TRP A 53 -11.28 -7.58 -13.64
N VAL A 54 -11.28 -6.38 -13.08
CA VAL A 54 -11.70 -6.09 -11.70
C VAL A 54 -12.63 -4.88 -11.77
N ALA A 55 -13.87 -5.02 -11.27
CA ALA A 55 -14.80 -3.92 -11.08
C ALA A 55 -14.80 -3.49 -9.61
N ARG A 56 -14.69 -2.18 -9.37
CA ARG A 56 -14.59 -1.60 -8.03
C ARG A 56 -15.76 -0.66 -7.79
N PHE A 57 -16.46 -0.86 -6.69
CA PHE A 57 -17.66 -0.12 -6.31
C PHE A 57 -17.40 0.62 -5.00
N PRO A 58 -17.33 1.95 -5.00
CA PRO A 58 -17.04 2.71 -3.79
C PRO A 58 -18.18 2.60 -2.78
N LYS A 59 -17.84 2.56 -1.47
CA LYS A 59 -18.80 2.50 -0.37
C LYS A 59 -19.26 3.88 0.09
N SER A 60 -18.56 4.96 -0.31
CA SER A 60 -18.87 6.35 0.03
C SER A 60 -18.54 7.32 -1.10
N LYS A 61 -18.94 8.59 -0.96
CA LYS A 61 -18.57 9.66 -1.90
C LYS A 61 -17.09 9.94 -1.88
N GLU A 62 -16.48 9.86 -0.72
CA GLU A 62 -15.05 10.04 -0.49
C GLU A 62 -14.26 8.94 -1.20
N ALA A 63 -14.70 7.68 -1.05
CA ALA A 63 -14.13 6.54 -1.77
C ALA A 63 -14.28 6.70 -3.30
N ALA A 64 -15.42 7.21 -3.79
CA ALA A 64 -15.61 7.49 -5.21
C ALA A 64 -14.65 8.57 -5.73
N ALA A 65 -14.41 9.62 -4.95
CA ALA A 65 -13.45 10.67 -5.28
C ALA A 65 -12.01 10.14 -5.27
N ALA A 66 -11.66 9.30 -4.30
CA ALA A 66 -10.35 8.63 -4.24
C ALA A 66 -10.13 7.73 -5.46
N MET A 67 -11.11 6.89 -5.83
CA MET A 67 -11.05 6.06 -7.03
C MET A 67 -10.90 6.88 -8.33
N ALA A 68 -11.54 8.05 -8.41
CA ALA A 68 -11.39 8.92 -9.57
C ALA A 68 -9.96 9.48 -9.71
N ARG A 69 -9.33 9.87 -8.58
CA ARG A 69 -7.91 10.30 -8.55
C ARG A 69 -6.98 9.16 -8.93
N GLU A 70 -7.17 7.98 -8.31
CA GLU A 70 -6.39 6.78 -8.60
C GLU A 70 -6.45 6.42 -10.10
N ARG A 71 -7.64 6.44 -10.70
CA ARG A 71 -7.83 6.15 -12.13
C ARG A 71 -7.04 7.11 -13.03
N GLU A 72 -7.06 8.41 -12.73
CA GLU A 72 -6.29 9.39 -13.50
C GLU A 72 -4.78 9.15 -13.33
N LEU A 73 -4.33 8.85 -12.12
CA LEU A 73 -2.94 8.49 -11.84
C LEU A 73 -2.52 7.25 -12.63
N LEU A 74 -3.29 6.17 -12.55
CA LEU A 74 -3.02 4.92 -13.29
C LEU A 74 -2.95 5.16 -14.80
N SER A 75 -3.81 6.03 -15.34
CA SER A 75 -3.76 6.40 -16.77
C SER A 75 -2.45 7.08 -17.13
N ARG A 76 -1.88 7.89 -16.25
CA ARG A 76 -0.58 8.56 -16.44
C ARG A 76 0.62 7.64 -16.24
N LEU A 77 0.47 6.61 -15.41
CA LEU A 77 1.52 5.62 -15.13
C LEU A 77 1.58 4.51 -16.20
N ALA A 78 0.57 4.37 -17.04
CA ALA A 78 0.48 3.32 -18.04
C ALA A 78 1.73 3.25 -18.93
N GLY A 79 2.38 2.07 -18.98
CA GLY A 79 3.60 1.82 -19.75
C GLY A 79 4.87 2.44 -19.17
N ARG A 80 4.83 2.95 -17.92
CA ARG A 80 5.99 3.54 -17.24
C ARG A 80 6.63 2.65 -16.20
N THR A 81 6.06 1.49 -15.94
CA THR A 81 6.57 0.48 -15.02
C THR A 81 6.69 -0.86 -15.72
N THR A 82 7.72 -1.64 -15.38
CA THR A 82 7.93 -3.00 -15.89
C THR A 82 6.92 -3.97 -15.28
N ALA A 83 6.72 -3.91 -13.96
CA ALA A 83 5.64 -4.64 -13.32
C ALA A 83 4.28 -4.07 -13.73
N ALA A 84 3.30 -4.94 -13.97
CA ALA A 84 1.99 -4.52 -14.41
C ALA A 84 1.26 -3.73 -13.31
N ILE A 85 0.50 -2.72 -13.72
CA ILE A 85 -0.42 -1.98 -12.84
C ILE A 85 -1.84 -2.05 -13.42
N PRO A 86 -2.91 -1.86 -12.62
CA PRO A 86 -4.26 -1.83 -13.14
C PRO A 86 -4.40 -0.76 -14.22
N ARG A 87 -4.99 -1.11 -15.35
CA ARG A 87 -5.29 -0.14 -16.42
C ARG A 87 -6.79 0.13 -16.42
N PRO A 88 -7.23 1.39 -16.28
CA PRO A 88 -8.63 1.74 -16.39
C PRO A 88 -9.23 1.32 -17.75
N LEU A 89 -10.37 0.65 -17.71
CA LEU A 89 -11.10 0.17 -18.89
C LEU A 89 -12.44 0.87 -19.06
N HIS A 90 -13.16 1.09 -17.96
CA HIS A 90 -14.51 1.66 -17.98
C HIS A 90 -14.80 2.45 -16.70
N VAL A 91 -15.70 3.41 -16.81
CA VAL A 91 -16.29 4.16 -15.69
C VAL A 91 -17.79 4.09 -15.80
N GLY A 92 -18.45 3.59 -14.75
CA GLY A 92 -19.89 3.46 -14.71
C GLY A 92 -20.61 4.80 -14.88
N ARG A 93 -21.69 4.79 -15.65
CA ARG A 93 -22.51 5.96 -15.99
C ARG A 93 -23.82 5.99 -15.21
N GLN A 94 -24.37 4.83 -14.91
CA GLN A 94 -25.65 4.66 -14.21
C GLN A 94 -25.43 4.40 -12.72
N VAL A 95 -24.38 3.65 -12.39
CA VAL A 95 -23.94 3.35 -11.03
C VAL A 95 -22.48 3.75 -10.88
N ALA A 96 -22.09 4.26 -9.73
CA ALA A 96 -20.69 4.60 -9.50
C ALA A 96 -19.85 3.32 -9.33
N PHE A 97 -19.06 3.00 -10.35
CA PHE A 97 -18.03 1.97 -10.33
C PHE A 97 -16.97 2.28 -11.39
N ASP A 98 -15.85 1.61 -11.31
CA ASP A 98 -14.91 1.54 -12.42
C ASP A 98 -14.46 0.10 -12.67
N ILE A 99 -13.94 -0.14 -13.87
CA ILE A 99 -13.36 -1.41 -14.27
C ILE A 99 -11.92 -1.16 -14.67
N CYS A 100 -11.03 -1.99 -14.12
CA CYS A 100 -9.62 -2.04 -14.49
C CYS A 100 -9.24 -3.43 -15.00
N THR A 101 -8.12 -3.52 -15.70
CA THR A 101 -7.52 -4.83 -16.01
C THR A 101 -7.17 -5.54 -14.71
N LYS A 102 -7.39 -6.85 -14.67
CA LYS A 102 -6.84 -7.70 -13.61
C LYS A 102 -5.34 -7.83 -13.82
N VAL A 103 -4.59 -7.48 -12.79
CA VAL A 103 -3.13 -7.64 -12.79
C VAL A 103 -2.80 -9.12 -12.58
N PRO A 104 -1.90 -9.71 -13.39
CA PRO A 104 -1.57 -11.13 -13.28
C PRO A 104 -0.71 -11.41 -12.05
N GLY A 105 -0.76 -12.64 -11.56
CA GLY A 105 0.04 -13.12 -10.44
C GLY A 105 -0.79 -13.46 -9.21
N THR A 106 -0.07 -13.92 -8.17
CA THR A 106 -0.63 -14.22 -6.86
C THR A 106 -0.05 -13.25 -5.85
N SER A 107 -0.87 -12.78 -4.93
CA SER A 107 -0.43 -11.90 -3.84
C SER A 107 0.70 -12.56 -3.03
N LEU A 108 1.65 -11.76 -2.58
CA LEU A 108 2.67 -12.22 -1.63
C LEU A 108 2.08 -12.55 -0.25
N TRP A 109 0.80 -12.22 -0.02
CA TRP A 109 0.05 -12.59 1.15
C TRP A 109 -1.23 -13.30 0.75
N ASP A 110 -1.48 -14.49 1.32
CA ASP A 110 -2.66 -15.30 1.08
C ASP A 110 -3.23 -15.83 2.40
N GLU A 111 -4.39 -15.32 2.80
CA GLU A 111 -5.14 -15.74 4.00
C GLU A 111 -4.29 -15.91 5.28
N GLY A 112 -3.39 -14.97 5.56
CA GLY A 112 -2.49 -15.03 6.71
C GLY A 112 -1.23 -15.86 6.49
N ARG A 113 -0.97 -16.28 5.26
CA ARG A 113 0.24 -16.98 4.85
C ARG A 113 1.09 -16.13 3.94
N GLU A 114 2.37 -16.35 3.96
CA GLU A 114 3.35 -15.72 3.09
C GLU A 114 3.97 -16.80 2.18
N PRO A 115 3.28 -17.21 1.09
CA PRO A 115 3.71 -18.35 0.25
C PRO A 115 5.11 -18.14 -0.34
N TRP A 116 5.51 -16.90 -0.59
CA TRP A 116 6.81 -16.53 -1.10
C TRP A 116 7.99 -16.97 -0.19
N ARG A 117 7.76 -17.12 1.13
CA ARG A 117 8.81 -17.59 2.07
C ARG A 117 9.25 -19.03 1.79
N MET A 118 8.40 -19.80 1.13
CA MET A 118 8.70 -21.19 0.73
C MET A 118 9.37 -21.29 -0.63
N TRP A 119 9.56 -20.18 -1.34
CA TRP A 119 10.21 -20.19 -2.64
C TRP A 119 11.72 -20.42 -2.53
N PRO A 120 12.36 -20.92 -3.59
CA PRO A 120 13.82 -20.95 -3.68
C PRO A 120 14.42 -19.57 -3.43
N ALA A 121 15.58 -19.51 -2.77
CA ALA A 121 16.24 -18.23 -2.44
C ALA A 121 16.50 -17.34 -3.68
N THR A 122 16.75 -17.95 -4.83
CA THR A 122 16.90 -17.23 -6.10
C THR A 122 15.64 -16.53 -6.56
N TRP A 123 14.45 -17.10 -6.29
CA TRP A 123 13.18 -16.48 -6.62
C TRP A 123 12.84 -15.34 -5.64
N GLN A 124 13.14 -15.55 -4.36
CA GLN A 124 12.98 -14.50 -3.36
C GLN A 124 13.87 -13.29 -3.69
N ALA A 125 15.14 -13.53 -4.03
CA ALA A 125 16.08 -12.47 -4.42
C ALA A 125 15.61 -11.74 -5.70
N ARG A 126 15.14 -12.47 -6.70
CA ARG A 126 14.56 -11.89 -7.91
C ARG A 126 13.37 -11.00 -7.60
N CYS A 127 12.41 -11.47 -6.81
CA CYS A 127 11.24 -10.69 -6.41
C CYS A 127 11.64 -9.38 -5.71
N ALA A 128 12.61 -9.45 -4.79
CA ALA A 128 13.12 -8.29 -4.06
C ALA A 128 13.80 -7.27 -5.01
N GLU A 129 14.64 -7.73 -5.94
CA GLU A 129 15.29 -6.86 -6.92
C GLU A 129 14.29 -6.21 -7.86
N GLU A 130 13.30 -6.97 -8.36
CA GLU A 130 12.24 -6.43 -9.22
C GLU A 130 11.33 -5.45 -8.48
N PHE A 131 11.09 -5.64 -7.17
CA PHE A 131 10.43 -4.67 -6.31
C PHE A 131 11.23 -3.35 -6.24
N GLY A 132 12.53 -3.42 -5.98
CA GLY A 132 13.40 -2.23 -5.97
C GLY A 132 13.40 -1.49 -7.32
N ALA A 133 13.36 -2.24 -8.44
CA ALA A 133 13.25 -1.66 -9.79
C ALA A 133 11.89 -0.97 -9.98
N PHE A 134 10.79 -1.60 -9.57
CA PHE A 134 9.45 -1.01 -9.64
C PHE A 134 9.36 0.32 -8.88
N VAL A 135 9.89 0.38 -7.65
CA VAL A 135 9.88 1.63 -6.87
C VAL A 135 10.68 2.73 -7.58
N ALA A 136 11.84 2.39 -8.17
CA ALA A 136 12.62 3.35 -8.95
C ALA A 136 11.85 3.87 -10.17
N GLU A 137 11.18 2.99 -10.92
CA GLU A 137 10.37 3.34 -12.09
C GLU A 137 9.17 4.21 -11.70
N LEU A 138 8.44 3.86 -10.65
CA LEU A 138 7.31 4.63 -10.14
C LEU A 138 7.72 6.06 -9.77
N GLN A 139 8.80 6.18 -9.00
CA GLN A 139 9.28 7.48 -8.51
C GLN A 139 9.83 8.36 -9.63
N ALA A 140 10.30 7.77 -10.73
CA ALA A 140 10.73 8.48 -11.93
C ALA A 140 9.59 8.77 -12.92
N ALA A 141 8.43 8.10 -12.79
CA ALA A 141 7.37 8.12 -13.79
C ALA A 141 6.73 9.49 -13.99
N LEU A 142 6.56 10.26 -12.91
CA LEU A 142 5.93 11.58 -12.94
C LEU A 142 6.74 12.60 -12.13
N THR A 143 6.77 13.83 -12.61
CA THR A 143 7.31 14.94 -11.82
C THR A 143 6.37 15.26 -10.65
N ILE A 144 6.92 15.81 -9.56
CA ILE A 144 6.14 16.27 -8.39
C ILE A 144 5.03 17.25 -8.80
N LYS A 145 5.32 18.14 -9.76
CA LYS A 145 4.32 19.08 -10.29
C LYS A 145 3.12 18.36 -10.90
N VAL A 146 3.36 17.33 -11.71
CA VAL A 146 2.29 16.52 -12.33
C VAL A 146 1.53 15.72 -11.28
N ALA A 147 2.23 15.07 -10.34
CA ALA A 147 1.58 14.31 -9.27
C ALA A 147 0.67 15.21 -8.40
N ARG A 148 1.10 16.43 -8.04
CA ARG A 148 0.26 17.41 -7.34
C ARG A 148 -0.98 17.81 -8.15
N ALA A 149 -0.83 18.02 -9.44
CA ALA A 149 -1.96 18.37 -10.31
C ALA A 149 -2.99 17.23 -10.41
N LEU A 150 -2.58 15.98 -10.19
CA LEU A 150 -3.45 14.81 -10.08
C LEU A 150 -4.08 14.63 -8.69
N GLY A 151 -3.79 15.52 -7.74
CA GLY A 151 -4.34 15.49 -6.40
C GLY A 151 -3.54 14.62 -5.41
N CYS A 152 -2.31 14.18 -5.76
CA CYS A 152 -1.42 13.54 -4.80
C CYS A 152 -0.97 14.57 -3.77
N GLY A 153 -1.40 14.40 -2.53
CA GLY A 153 -1.02 15.21 -1.37
C GLY A 153 0.18 14.63 -0.62
N PRO A 154 0.47 15.15 0.59
CA PRO A 154 1.43 14.54 1.50
C PRO A 154 0.94 13.15 1.95
N PRO A 155 1.84 12.28 2.48
CA PRO A 155 1.46 10.99 3.01
C PRO A 155 0.39 11.12 4.10
N ALA A 156 -0.68 10.34 3.99
CA ALA A 156 -1.65 10.15 5.04
C ALA A 156 -1.32 8.87 5.81
N PHE A 157 -1.59 8.89 7.10
CA PHE A 157 -1.59 7.73 7.98
C PHE A 157 -3.01 7.53 8.50
N PRO A 158 -3.41 6.32 8.92
CA PRO A 158 -4.64 6.15 9.67
C PRO A 158 -4.70 7.10 10.87
N TYR A 159 -3.54 7.28 11.54
CA TYR A 159 -3.34 8.31 12.56
C TYR A 159 -2.02 9.04 12.31
N PRO A 160 -2.02 10.37 12.30
CA PRO A 160 -0.79 11.13 12.14
C PRO A 160 0.16 10.85 13.31
N PRO A 161 1.48 10.82 13.09
CA PRO A 161 2.46 10.53 14.13
C PRO A 161 2.31 11.37 15.39
N SER A 162 1.89 12.63 15.25
CA SER A 162 1.58 13.54 16.37
C SER A 162 0.46 13.05 17.30
N GLU A 163 -0.42 12.17 16.84
CA GLU A 163 -1.51 11.60 17.64
C GLU A 163 -1.13 10.27 18.30
N LEU A 164 -0.08 9.58 17.80
CA LEU A 164 0.27 8.24 18.27
C LEU A 164 0.58 8.22 19.78
N GLY A 165 1.25 9.26 20.29
CA GLY A 165 1.53 9.40 21.71
C GLY A 165 0.28 9.35 22.56
N SER A 166 -0.71 10.19 22.25
CA SER A 166 -1.98 10.26 23.00
C SER A 166 -2.84 9.01 22.86
N ARG A 167 -2.72 8.29 21.72
CA ARG A 167 -3.51 7.09 21.45
C ARG A 167 -2.93 5.81 22.06
N LEU A 168 -1.62 5.74 22.22
CA LEU A 168 -0.91 4.51 22.58
C LEU A 168 -0.29 4.53 23.98
N SER A 169 0.04 5.71 24.54
CA SER A 169 0.66 5.80 25.86
C SER A 169 -0.18 5.14 26.94
N GLY A 170 0.44 4.26 27.72
CA GLY A 170 -0.19 3.46 28.76
C GLY A 170 -1.04 2.30 28.24
N ARG A 171 -1.02 2.04 26.93
CA ARG A 171 -1.76 0.93 26.28
C ARG A 171 -0.84 -0.14 25.71
N LEU A 172 0.44 0.13 25.60
CA LEU A 172 1.42 -0.85 25.14
C LEU A 172 1.75 -1.84 26.27
N ALA A 173 2.23 -3.04 25.89
CA ALA A 173 2.31 -4.18 26.79
C ALA A 173 3.38 -4.06 27.90
N ASP A 174 4.41 -3.22 27.69
CA ASP A 174 5.57 -3.14 28.57
C ASP A 174 6.31 -1.79 28.45
N ALA A 175 7.18 -1.53 29.42
CA ALA A 175 7.95 -0.27 29.47
C ALA A 175 8.95 -0.10 28.31
N GLU A 176 9.39 -1.19 27.67
CA GLU A 176 10.29 -1.12 26.52
C GLU A 176 9.54 -0.64 25.27
N SER A 177 8.34 -1.16 25.04
CA SER A 177 7.41 -0.72 23.99
C SER A 177 7.01 0.75 24.18
N GLU A 178 6.77 1.21 25.41
CA GLU A 178 6.47 2.62 25.70
C GLU A 178 7.67 3.53 25.40
N ARG A 179 8.89 3.12 25.75
CA ARG A 179 10.12 3.85 25.37
C ARG A 179 10.34 3.88 23.87
N PHE A 180 10.05 2.76 23.18
CA PHE A 180 10.12 2.68 21.72
C PHE A 180 9.14 3.67 21.07
N LEU A 181 7.89 3.74 21.53
CA LEU A 181 6.89 4.72 21.08
C LEU A 181 7.43 6.15 21.20
N ALA A 182 7.87 6.54 22.42
CA ALA A 182 8.33 7.90 22.69
C ALA A 182 9.53 8.29 21.81
N ARG A 183 10.51 7.39 21.66
CA ARG A 183 11.68 7.61 20.81
C ARG A 183 11.29 7.73 19.35
N THR A 184 10.45 6.83 18.83
CA THR A 184 10.02 6.83 17.42
C THR A 184 9.30 8.14 17.06
N ILE A 185 8.44 8.65 17.95
CA ILE A 185 7.75 9.94 17.73
C ILE A 185 8.77 11.07 17.70
N ALA A 186 9.65 11.14 18.69
CA ALA A 186 10.65 12.21 18.78
C ALA A 186 11.60 12.21 17.55
N GLU A 187 12.04 11.04 17.08
CA GLU A 187 12.83 10.93 15.84
C GLU A 187 12.04 11.39 14.61
N TYR A 188 10.76 11.03 14.52
CA TYR A 188 9.93 11.41 13.38
C TYR A 188 9.69 12.93 13.33
N GLU A 189 9.44 13.57 14.48
CA GLU A 189 9.14 15.00 14.56
C GLU A 189 10.32 15.90 14.14
N VAL A 190 11.56 15.42 14.30
CA VAL A 190 12.75 16.16 13.85
C VAL A 190 13.17 15.87 12.42
N GLN A 191 12.46 14.94 11.73
CA GLN A 191 12.79 14.66 10.33
C GLN A 191 12.39 15.83 9.41
N SER A 192 13.30 16.16 8.53
CA SER A 192 13.05 17.05 7.40
C SER A 192 13.33 16.30 6.09
N VAL A 193 12.52 16.55 5.08
CA VAL A 193 12.70 15.97 3.74
C VAL A 193 13.07 17.09 2.78
N ALA A 194 14.26 17.02 2.22
CA ALA A 194 14.70 18.01 1.23
C ALA A 194 13.82 17.92 -0.04
N PRO A 195 13.58 19.04 -0.74
CA PRO A 195 12.72 19.04 -1.93
C PRO A 195 13.12 18.06 -3.02
N ASP A 196 14.41 17.77 -3.17
CA ASP A 196 14.95 16.81 -4.13
C ASP A 196 14.87 15.35 -3.68
N GLU A 197 14.52 15.12 -2.41
CA GLU A 197 14.21 13.80 -1.85
C GLU A 197 12.72 13.42 -2.00
N LEU A 198 11.87 14.39 -2.35
CA LEU A 198 10.45 14.13 -2.61
C LEU A 198 10.27 13.31 -3.89
N ALA A 199 9.37 12.34 -3.82
CA ALA A 199 8.99 11.48 -4.94
C ALA A 199 7.48 11.20 -4.95
N LEU A 200 6.95 10.75 -6.08
CA LEU A 200 5.67 10.06 -6.13
C LEU A 200 5.84 8.69 -5.46
N LEU A 201 5.00 8.40 -4.50
CA LEU A 201 4.99 7.16 -3.73
C LEU A 201 3.71 6.38 -4.01
N HIS A 202 3.81 5.06 -3.92
CA HIS A 202 2.65 4.20 -3.78
C HIS A 202 2.05 4.31 -2.36
N ASN A 203 2.93 4.40 -1.36
CA ASN A 203 2.64 4.56 0.07
C ASN A 203 1.99 3.36 0.77
N ASP A 204 1.48 2.37 0.04
CA ASP A 204 0.85 1.15 0.58
C ASP A 204 1.39 -0.13 -0.09
N LEU A 205 2.73 -0.27 -0.17
CA LEU A 205 3.41 -1.45 -0.73
C LEU A 205 3.47 -2.60 0.28
N ILE A 206 2.30 -2.95 0.83
CA ILE A 206 2.14 -4.13 1.68
C ILE A 206 2.12 -5.42 0.84
N PRO A 207 2.36 -6.60 1.44
CA PRO A 207 2.41 -7.86 0.70
C PRO A 207 1.14 -8.17 -0.10
N HIS A 208 -0.03 -7.74 0.36
CA HIS A 208 -1.30 -7.91 -0.34
C HIS A 208 -1.33 -7.21 -1.71
N ASN A 209 -0.65 -6.09 -1.83
CA ASN A 209 -0.64 -5.25 -3.03
C ASN A 209 0.46 -5.62 -4.00
N CYS A 210 1.35 -6.54 -3.62
CA CYS A 210 2.44 -7.05 -4.45
C CYS A 210 2.09 -8.43 -5.02
N LEU A 211 2.06 -8.55 -6.35
CA LEU A 211 1.72 -9.79 -7.04
C LEU A 211 2.96 -10.38 -7.72
N ALA A 212 3.13 -11.69 -7.62
CA ALA A 212 4.24 -12.39 -8.25
C ALA A 212 3.78 -13.68 -8.93
N ASP A 213 4.58 -14.17 -9.85
CA ASP A 213 4.42 -15.49 -10.45
C ASP A 213 4.87 -16.56 -9.45
N PRO A 214 3.98 -17.45 -8.99
CA PRO A 214 4.31 -18.47 -8.00
C PRO A 214 5.24 -19.57 -8.54
N HIS A 215 5.54 -19.60 -9.85
CA HIS A 215 6.40 -20.59 -10.49
C HIS A 215 7.81 -20.07 -10.81
N THR A 216 8.01 -18.75 -10.77
CA THR A 216 9.29 -18.13 -11.14
C THR A 216 9.79 -17.09 -10.13
N GLY A 217 8.95 -16.69 -9.18
CA GLY A 217 9.23 -15.61 -8.23
C GLY A 217 9.31 -14.21 -8.88
N ALA A 218 8.93 -14.06 -10.15
CA ALA A 218 8.93 -12.76 -10.81
C ALA A 218 7.83 -11.86 -10.21
N LEU A 219 8.14 -10.61 -9.89
CA LEU A 219 7.15 -9.59 -9.54
C LEU A 219 6.33 -9.25 -10.78
N THR A 220 5.10 -9.71 -10.84
CA THR A 220 4.24 -9.54 -12.01
C THR A 220 3.45 -8.25 -11.98
N GLY A 221 3.17 -7.72 -10.79
CA GLY A 221 2.44 -6.46 -10.71
C GLY A 221 2.21 -5.92 -9.32
N ILE A 222 1.74 -4.68 -9.31
CA ILE A 222 1.37 -3.92 -8.10
C ILE A 222 -0.04 -3.38 -8.27
N VAL A 223 -0.84 -3.43 -7.20
CA VAL A 223 -2.23 -2.99 -7.19
C VAL A 223 -2.51 -2.01 -6.04
N ASP A 224 -3.66 -1.36 -6.08
CA ASP A 224 -4.19 -0.44 -5.06
C ASP A 224 -3.37 0.84 -4.86
N PHE A 225 -3.42 1.73 -5.86
CA PHE A 225 -2.76 3.04 -5.86
C PHE A 225 -3.60 4.13 -5.16
N GLY A 226 -4.62 3.75 -4.38
CA GLY A 226 -5.52 4.69 -3.71
C GLY A 226 -4.81 5.65 -2.75
N ASP A 227 -3.74 5.17 -2.11
CA ASP A 227 -2.92 5.91 -1.14
C ASP A 227 -1.71 6.61 -1.74
N ALA A 228 -1.60 6.63 -3.08
CA ALA A 228 -0.48 7.26 -3.74
C ALA A 228 -0.36 8.74 -3.37
N CYS A 229 0.84 9.16 -3.01
CA CYS A 229 1.11 10.47 -2.43
C CYS A 229 2.46 11.04 -2.85
N ILE A 230 2.81 12.21 -2.34
CA ILE A 230 4.14 12.82 -2.52
C ILE A 230 4.83 12.85 -1.16
N GLY A 231 5.97 12.18 -1.05
CA GLY A 231 6.72 12.12 0.19
C GLY A 231 8.18 11.74 0.00
N ASP A 232 8.83 11.44 1.10
CA ASP A 232 10.21 10.97 1.11
C ASP A 232 10.34 9.65 0.35
N ARG A 233 11.27 9.59 -0.61
CA ARG A 233 11.54 8.40 -1.44
C ARG A 233 11.82 7.12 -0.65
N ASN A 234 12.31 7.24 0.59
CA ASN A 234 12.59 6.11 1.46
C ASN A 234 11.32 5.38 1.90
N ARG A 235 10.17 6.07 1.89
CA ARG A 235 8.94 5.61 2.52
C ARG A 235 8.32 4.40 1.83
N ASP A 236 8.45 4.23 0.52
CA ASP A 236 7.92 3.05 -0.18
C ASP A 236 8.60 1.73 0.24
N PHE A 237 9.72 1.81 0.98
CA PHE A 237 10.37 0.64 1.55
C PHE A 237 9.90 0.32 2.99
N GLN A 238 9.01 1.10 3.59
CA GLN A 238 8.60 0.95 4.99
C GLN A 238 7.98 -0.41 5.32
N TYR A 239 7.20 -0.99 4.41
CA TYR A 239 6.56 -2.28 4.65
C TYR A 239 7.46 -3.46 4.26
N VAL A 240 8.42 -3.22 3.40
CA VAL A 240 9.36 -4.24 2.92
C VAL A 240 10.37 -4.62 3.99
N GLU A 241 10.70 -3.71 4.92
CA GLU A 241 11.55 -3.99 6.08
C GLU A 241 10.98 -5.09 6.98
N GLY A 242 9.64 -5.15 7.12
CA GLY A 242 8.98 -6.22 7.88
C GLY A 242 8.61 -7.44 7.04
N LEU A 243 8.60 -7.30 5.71
CA LEU A 243 8.25 -8.36 4.78
C LEU A 243 9.47 -9.21 4.42
N PHE A 244 10.53 -8.57 3.94
CA PHE A 244 11.72 -9.26 3.47
C PHE A 244 12.73 -9.49 4.60
N GLU A 245 13.42 -10.63 4.55
CA GLU A 245 14.62 -10.82 5.35
C GLU A 245 15.64 -9.72 5.02
N PRO A 246 16.53 -9.31 5.97
CA PRO A 246 17.44 -8.18 5.78
C PRO A 246 18.26 -8.22 4.49
N GLN A 247 18.72 -9.41 4.05
CA GLN A 247 19.46 -9.57 2.80
C GLN A 247 18.61 -9.29 1.55
N LEU A 248 17.31 -9.58 1.61
CA LEU A 248 16.38 -9.32 0.50
C LEU A 248 16.01 -7.83 0.44
N LEU A 249 15.81 -7.22 1.60
CA LEU A 249 15.64 -5.77 1.70
C LEU A 249 16.85 -5.04 1.08
N GLU A 250 18.08 -5.46 1.43
CA GLU A 250 19.29 -4.89 0.85
C GLU A 250 19.41 -5.14 -0.66
N ALA A 251 18.92 -6.26 -1.17
CA ALA A 251 18.87 -6.51 -2.62
C ALA A 251 17.93 -5.52 -3.32
N ALA A 252 16.73 -5.30 -2.77
CA ALA A 252 15.77 -4.33 -3.28
C ALA A 252 16.34 -2.90 -3.25
N ILE A 253 16.93 -2.49 -2.13
CA ILE A 253 17.55 -1.16 -1.98
C ILE A 253 18.71 -0.98 -2.96
N ARG A 254 19.65 -1.93 -3.06
CA ARG A 254 20.76 -1.86 -4.02
C ARG A 254 20.27 -1.75 -5.47
N ARG A 255 19.21 -2.47 -5.82
CA ARG A 255 18.62 -2.39 -7.16
C ARG A 255 18.07 -1.00 -7.44
N TYR A 256 17.32 -0.43 -6.49
CA TYR A 256 16.83 0.96 -6.57
C TYR A 256 17.98 1.95 -6.73
N GLU A 257 18.99 1.89 -5.87
CA GLU A 257 20.15 2.79 -5.87
C GLU A 257 20.95 2.69 -7.19
N THR A 258 21.06 1.47 -7.74
CA THR A 258 21.72 1.23 -9.04
C THR A 258 20.99 1.92 -10.19
N ILE A 259 19.65 1.87 -10.21
CA ILE A 259 18.82 2.48 -11.26
C ILE A 259 18.80 4.00 -11.11
N THR A 260 18.53 4.49 -9.92
CA THR A 260 18.29 5.91 -9.68
C THR A 260 19.57 6.73 -9.48
N ARG A 261 20.70 6.09 -9.16
CA ARG A 261 21.95 6.72 -8.71
C ARG A 261 21.76 7.58 -7.45
N ARG A 262 20.78 7.24 -6.62
CA ARG A 262 20.44 7.92 -5.37
C ARG A 262 20.45 6.92 -4.24
N SER A 263 21.10 7.27 -3.14
CA SER A 263 21.14 6.44 -1.94
C SER A 263 19.84 6.54 -1.15
N LEU A 264 19.46 5.44 -0.50
CA LEU A 264 18.37 5.37 0.46
C LEU A 264 18.94 5.31 1.89
N SER A 265 18.27 5.96 2.82
CA SER A 265 18.61 5.93 4.24
C SER A 265 17.94 4.75 4.93
N ARG A 266 18.72 3.74 5.33
CA ARG A 266 18.20 2.58 6.10
C ARG A 266 17.55 3.03 7.41
N GLY A 267 18.12 4.05 8.07
CA GLY A 267 17.53 4.62 9.29
C GLY A 267 16.15 5.24 9.04
N ARG A 268 15.96 5.98 7.94
CA ARG A 268 14.64 6.53 7.59
C ARG A 268 13.64 5.43 7.22
N ILE A 269 14.06 4.40 6.49
CA ILE A 269 13.19 3.25 6.17
C ILE A 269 12.73 2.59 7.47
N ALA A 270 13.64 2.31 8.39
CA ALA A 270 13.35 1.73 9.69
C ALA A 270 12.40 2.62 10.52
N LEU A 271 12.63 3.94 10.51
CA LEU A 271 11.76 4.90 11.18
C LEU A 271 10.34 4.90 10.61
N TYR A 272 10.21 4.95 9.27
CA TYR A 272 8.89 4.90 8.63
C TYR A 272 8.17 3.58 8.89
N HIS A 273 8.90 2.46 8.90
CA HIS A 273 8.35 1.17 9.31
C HIS A 273 7.83 1.21 10.75
N ALA A 274 8.62 1.72 11.69
CA ALA A 274 8.21 1.85 13.09
C ALA A 274 6.93 2.69 13.24
N VAL A 275 6.87 3.85 12.58
CA VAL A 275 5.69 4.72 12.59
C VAL A 275 4.48 4.03 11.99
N ALA A 276 4.64 3.32 10.85
CA ALA A 276 3.55 2.58 10.23
C ALA A 276 3.01 1.49 11.16
N MET A 277 3.89 0.72 11.81
CA MET A 277 3.48 -0.32 12.76
C MET A 277 2.74 0.25 13.97
N LEU A 278 3.23 1.34 14.55
CA LEU A 278 2.53 2.05 15.64
C LEU A 278 1.16 2.57 15.21
N SER A 279 1.04 3.13 13.99
CA SER A 279 -0.23 3.58 13.44
C SER A 279 -1.22 2.41 13.26
N HIS A 280 -0.76 1.25 12.79
CA HIS A 280 -1.57 0.05 12.69
C HIS A 280 -2.03 -0.49 14.05
N VAL A 281 -1.19 -0.39 15.08
CA VAL A 281 -1.59 -0.76 16.46
C VAL A 281 -2.64 0.20 16.98
N ALA A 282 -2.46 1.52 16.79
CA ALA A 282 -3.45 2.51 17.19
C ALA A 282 -4.81 2.26 16.53
N PHE A 283 -4.81 1.95 15.22
CA PHE A 283 -6.03 1.59 14.50
C PHE A 283 -6.68 0.31 15.05
N ALA A 284 -5.87 -0.72 15.37
CA ALA A 284 -6.40 -1.98 15.90
C ALA A 284 -7.05 -1.85 17.28
N PHE A 285 -6.68 -0.83 18.07
CA PHE A 285 -7.37 -0.54 19.33
C PHE A 285 -8.78 0.02 19.16
N GLU A 286 -9.09 0.58 18.00
CA GLU A 286 -10.40 1.17 17.70
C GLU A 286 -11.27 0.25 16.83
N ASP A 287 -10.67 -0.76 16.21
CA ASP A 287 -11.39 -1.74 15.39
C ASP A 287 -11.98 -2.85 16.26
N PRO A 288 -13.33 -3.00 16.29
CA PRO A 288 -13.98 -4.08 17.04
C PRO A 288 -13.65 -5.49 16.51
N VAL A 289 -13.07 -5.62 15.32
CA VAL A 289 -12.55 -6.89 14.78
C VAL A 289 -11.12 -7.18 15.27
N ALA A 290 -10.80 -6.85 16.49
CA ALA A 290 -9.48 -6.85 17.14
C ALA A 290 -8.70 -8.19 17.14
N ARG A 291 -9.04 -9.18 16.29
CA ARG A 291 -8.30 -10.45 16.16
C ARG A 291 -6.82 -10.30 15.81
N GLN A 292 -6.41 -9.11 15.36
CA GLN A 292 -5.01 -8.83 15.02
C GLN A 292 -4.28 -7.98 16.06
N LEU A 293 -4.94 -7.50 17.12
CA LEU A 293 -4.29 -6.61 18.10
C LEU A 293 -3.11 -7.27 18.79
N GLU A 294 -3.25 -8.49 19.30
CA GLU A 294 -2.17 -9.22 19.97
C GLU A 294 -0.98 -9.47 19.03
N MET A 295 -1.25 -9.82 17.78
CA MET A 295 -0.21 -9.98 16.77
C MET A 295 0.53 -8.65 16.53
N LYS A 296 -0.20 -7.55 16.38
CA LYS A 296 0.37 -6.22 16.14
C LYS A 296 1.16 -5.71 17.36
N LEU A 297 0.68 -5.95 18.57
CA LEU A 297 1.45 -5.69 19.80
C LEU A 297 2.73 -6.52 19.86
N GLY A 298 2.69 -7.77 19.38
CA GLY A 298 3.86 -8.62 19.21
C GLY A 298 4.92 -7.99 18.28
N TRP A 299 4.49 -7.38 17.17
CA TRP A 299 5.42 -6.66 16.29
C TRP A 299 6.11 -5.49 16.99
N ILE A 300 5.37 -4.71 17.81
CA ILE A 300 5.99 -3.60 18.55
C ILE A 300 7.02 -4.13 19.55
N ARG A 301 6.76 -5.22 20.26
CA ARG A 301 7.73 -5.84 21.17
C ARG A 301 9.02 -6.26 20.44
N LEU A 302 8.88 -6.89 19.26
CA LEU A 302 10.02 -7.29 18.43
C LEU A 302 10.82 -6.06 17.98
N LEU A 303 10.18 -5.01 17.51
CA LEU A 303 10.84 -3.78 17.10
C LEU A 303 11.51 -3.06 18.27
N ALA A 304 10.89 -3.04 19.45
CA ALA A 304 11.41 -2.43 20.66
C ALA A 304 12.67 -3.16 21.18
N SER A 305 12.71 -4.49 21.05
CA SER A 305 13.82 -5.31 21.52
C SER A 305 15.01 -5.41 20.57
N ASP A 306 14.89 -4.91 19.32
CA ASP A 306 15.98 -4.96 18.33
C ASP A 306 17.18 -4.11 18.77
N PRO A 307 18.36 -4.70 19.04
CA PRO A 307 19.54 -3.97 19.47
C PRO A 307 20.05 -2.96 18.43
N ASN A 308 19.86 -3.23 17.15
CA ASN A 308 20.29 -2.34 16.07
C ASN A 308 19.48 -1.04 16.00
N ARG A 309 18.31 -1.01 16.64
CA ARG A 309 17.45 0.17 16.75
C ARG A 309 17.65 0.94 18.08
N ARG A 310 18.51 0.44 19.00
CA ARG A 310 18.75 1.07 20.30
C ARG A 310 19.73 2.25 20.21
N ASP A 311 20.61 2.30 19.19
CA ASP A 311 21.76 3.21 19.10
C ASP A 311 21.67 4.29 18.01
N THR A 312 20.48 4.69 17.58
CA THR A 312 20.32 5.84 16.66
C THR A 312 20.22 7.18 17.39
N THR A 313 20.87 7.34 18.52
CA THR A 313 21.08 8.69 19.08
C THR A 313 22.02 9.46 18.14
N PRO A 314 21.61 10.63 17.60
CA PRO A 314 22.52 11.44 16.83
C PRO A 314 23.66 11.88 17.76
N HIS A 315 24.86 11.38 17.51
CA HIS A 315 26.05 12.01 18.07
C HIS A 315 26.14 13.43 17.51
N HIS A 316 25.64 14.40 18.27
CA HIS A 316 26.01 15.78 18.07
C HIS A 316 27.51 15.88 18.33
N GLY A 317 28.29 15.75 17.25
CA GLY A 317 29.70 16.10 17.27
C GLY A 317 29.81 17.60 17.57
N THR A 318 30.47 17.89 18.66
CA THR A 318 30.95 19.23 19.08
C THR A 318 31.87 19.85 18.05
#